data_f36821c0ac98acdfa87bd8ac6d960e28
#
_entry.id   f36821c0ac98acdfa87bd8ac6d960e28
#
_cell.length_a   1.000
_cell.length_b   1.000
_cell.length_c   1.000
_cell.angle_alpha   90.00
_cell.angle_beta   90.00
_cell.angle_gamma   90.00
#
_symmetry.space_group_name_H-M   'P 1'
#
loop_
_entity.id
_entity.type
_entity.pdbx_description
1 polymer ?
#
loop_
_entity_poly.entity_id
_entity_poly.type
_entity_poly.pdbx_seq_one_letter_code
_entity_poly.pdbx_strand_id
1 'polypeptide(L)'
;MLLFRKNDQHLQWPLISDLDALPLKLKDRLESSWAGTFYREVFVRLDEEPFAVLYSAEASRPNIPINVLVGLETLKAGFGWSDEEMYENFCFNLQVRYALGCRKLDEGHFELRTVYNFRRRLSEHMQETGQELLAQAFEQVTDEQVAAFSVQTNKLRMDSTQVASNIRQFSRLQLLVEVLQRVHRELSEADQQRYGDDFEPYLK
;
A
#
# COMPACT_ATOMS: atom_id res chain seq x y z
N MET A 1 -8.74 -17.34 17.94
CA MET A 1 -8.02 -17.21 16.65
C MET A 1 -9.00 -17.53 15.53
N LEU A 2 -8.86 -16.97 14.30
CA LEU A 2 -9.77 -17.27 13.19
C LEU A 2 -9.24 -18.46 12.39
N LEU A 3 -10.12 -19.29 11.82
CA LEU A 3 -9.75 -20.39 10.93
C LEU A 3 -9.24 -19.83 9.59
N PHE A 4 -8.05 -20.25 9.18
CA PHE A 4 -7.54 -19.91 7.85
C PHE A 4 -8.33 -20.64 6.75
N ARG A 5 -8.74 -19.86 5.75
CA ARG A 5 -9.32 -20.37 4.50
C ARG A 5 -8.79 -19.53 3.33
N LYS A 6 -8.24 -20.21 2.33
CA LYS A 6 -7.84 -19.60 1.07
C LYS A 6 -9.08 -19.13 0.29
N ASN A 7 -8.98 -18.00 -0.36
CA ASN A 7 -10.06 -17.44 -1.15
C ASN A 7 -9.94 -17.82 -2.63
N ASP A 8 -10.62 -18.88 -3.01
CA ASP A 8 -10.70 -19.31 -4.42
C ASP A 8 -11.99 -18.81 -5.12
N GLN A 9 -12.86 -18.10 -4.39
CA GLN A 9 -14.16 -17.66 -4.94
C GLN A 9 -14.02 -16.70 -6.11
N HIS A 10 -13.02 -15.84 -6.09
CA HIS A 10 -12.75 -14.88 -7.16
C HIS A 10 -12.35 -15.54 -8.49
N LEU A 11 -11.88 -16.80 -8.47
CA LEU A 11 -11.52 -17.57 -9.65
C LEU A 11 -12.76 -18.17 -10.38
N GLN A 12 -13.88 -18.24 -9.67
CA GLN A 12 -15.13 -18.77 -10.19
C GLN A 12 -16.07 -17.63 -10.54
N TRP A 13 -16.41 -17.47 -11.82
CA TRP A 13 -17.45 -16.53 -12.21
C TRP A 13 -18.80 -17.00 -11.68
N PRO A 14 -19.51 -16.20 -10.91
CA PRO A 14 -20.85 -16.52 -10.48
C PRO A 14 -21.78 -16.58 -11.71
N LEU A 15 -22.74 -17.49 -11.72
CA LEU A 15 -23.76 -17.58 -12.77
C LEU A 15 -24.54 -16.28 -12.97
N ILE A 16 -24.69 -15.51 -11.89
CA ILE A 16 -25.33 -14.19 -11.87
C ILE A 16 -24.38 -13.27 -11.11
N SER A 17 -23.90 -12.25 -11.77
CA SER A 17 -23.07 -11.18 -11.22
C SER A 17 -23.86 -9.88 -11.23
N ASP A 18 -23.72 -9.04 -10.19
CA ASP A 18 -24.30 -7.70 -10.21
C ASP A 18 -23.69 -6.81 -11.32
N LEU A 19 -22.51 -7.18 -11.79
CA LEU A 19 -21.89 -6.57 -12.96
C LEU A 19 -22.67 -6.85 -14.27
N ASP A 20 -23.56 -7.86 -14.29
CA ASP A 20 -24.39 -8.17 -15.45
C ASP A 20 -25.47 -7.12 -15.68
N ALA A 21 -25.80 -6.33 -14.66
CA ALA A 21 -26.67 -5.16 -14.79
C ALA A 21 -26.01 -3.98 -15.55
N LEU A 22 -24.67 -3.99 -15.69
CA LEU A 22 -23.98 -2.93 -16.43
C LEU A 22 -24.12 -3.12 -17.95
N PRO A 23 -24.31 -2.01 -18.71
CA PRO A 23 -24.17 -2.05 -20.15
C PRO A 23 -22.81 -2.59 -20.61
N LEU A 24 -22.78 -3.35 -21.72
CA LEU A 24 -21.54 -3.97 -22.24
C LEU A 24 -20.36 -2.99 -22.32
N LYS A 25 -20.60 -1.79 -22.87
CA LYS A 25 -19.56 -0.75 -22.97
C LYS A 25 -18.94 -0.35 -21.62
N LEU A 26 -19.72 -0.39 -20.54
CA LEU A 26 -19.22 -0.09 -19.20
C LEU A 26 -18.47 -1.27 -18.62
N LYS A 27 -18.88 -2.51 -18.91
CA LYS A 27 -18.11 -3.70 -18.56
C LYS A 27 -16.74 -3.69 -19.22
N ASP A 28 -16.69 -3.50 -20.54
CA ASP A 28 -15.45 -3.43 -21.31
C ASP A 28 -14.52 -2.34 -20.77
N ARG A 29 -15.10 -1.18 -20.42
CA ARG A 29 -14.36 -0.08 -19.82
C ARG A 29 -13.83 -0.41 -18.41
N LEU A 30 -14.59 -1.14 -17.61
CA LEU A 30 -14.17 -1.60 -16.28
C LEU A 30 -13.01 -2.60 -16.40
N GLU A 31 -13.14 -3.58 -17.27
CA GLU A 31 -12.12 -4.62 -17.53
C GLU A 31 -10.82 -4.06 -18.11
N SER A 32 -10.91 -3.05 -18.98
CA SER A 32 -9.76 -2.37 -19.57
C SER A 32 -9.15 -1.27 -18.69
N SER A 33 -9.79 -0.97 -17.57
CA SER A 33 -9.29 0.03 -16.60
C SER A 33 -8.12 -0.51 -15.75
N TRP A 34 -7.57 0.38 -14.91
CA TRP A 34 -6.59 0.00 -13.90
C TRP A 34 -7.09 -1.15 -12.99
N ALA A 35 -8.40 -1.22 -12.72
CA ALA A 35 -8.99 -2.23 -11.86
C ALA A 35 -8.89 -3.63 -12.48
N GLY A 36 -9.14 -3.76 -13.80
CA GLY A 36 -8.95 -5.01 -14.51
C GLY A 36 -7.49 -5.44 -14.59
N THR A 37 -6.59 -4.48 -14.78
CA THR A 37 -5.15 -4.75 -14.76
C THR A 37 -4.69 -5.20 -13.37
N PHE A 38 -5.09 -4.49 -12.31
CA PHE A 38 -4.76 -4.88 -10.94
C PHE A 38 -5.27 -6.28 -10.60
N TYR A 39 -6.51 -6.59 -10.98
CA TYR A 39 -7.08 -7.93 -10.76
C TYR A 39 -6.23 -9.02 -11.40
N ARG A 40 -5.90 -8.89 -12.69
CA ARG A 40 -5.16 -9.92 -13.44
C ARG A 40 -3.69 -10.04 -13.03
N GLU A 41 -3.03 -8.89 -12.82
CA GLU A 41 -1.58 -8.87 -12.67
C GLU A 41 -1.12 -8.87 -11.21
N VAL A 42 -1.99 -8.50 -10.28
CA VAL A 42 -1.64 -8.45 -8.86
C VAL A 42 -2.53 -9.39 -8.04
N PHE A 43 -3.84 -9.13 -8.03
CA PHE A 43 -4.75 -9.79 -7.11
C PHE A 43 -4.80 -11.32 -7.27
N VAL A 44 -4.90 -11.81 -8.51
CA VAL A 44 -4.94 -13.26 -8.81
C VAL A 44 -3.63 -13.97 -8.45
N ARG A 45 -2.52 -13.24 -8.45
CA ARG A 45 -1.17 -13.77 -8.16
C ARG A 45 -0.80 -13.75 -6.67
N LEU A 46 -1.61 -13.09 -5.83
CA LEU A 46 -1.38 -13.04 -4.39
C LEU A 46 -1.58 -14.43 -3.79
N ASP A 47 -0.48 -15.05 -3.31
CA ASP A 47 -0.58 -16.28 -2.55
C ASP A 47 -0.93 -15.99 -1.09
N GLU A 48 -2.00 -16.59 -0.60
CA GLU A 48 -2.47 -16.44 0.77
C GLU A 48 -1.82 -17.44 1.74
N GLU A 49 -1.16 -18.50 1.24
CA GLU A 49 -0.62 -19.58 2.06
C GLU A 49 0.41 -19.11 3.10
N PRO A 50 1.34 -18.20 2.79
CA PRO A 50 2.29 -17.68 3.77
C PRO A 50 1.62 -17.02 4.99
N PHE A 51 0.41 -16.49 4.82
CA PHE A 51 -0.34 -15.83 5.89
C PHE A 51 -1.11 -16.80 6.79
N ALA A 52 -1.14 -18.10 6.46
CA ALA A 52 -1.84 -19.11 7.28
C ALA A 52 -1.33 -19.12 8.73
N VAL A 53 -0.06 -18.79 8.94
CA VAL A 53 0.58 -18.71 10.27
C VAL A 53 -0.08 -17.68 11.20
N LEU A 54 -0.77 -16.68 10.64
CA LEU A 54 -1.50 -15.66 11.42
C LEU A 54 -2.84 -16.14 11.96
N TYR A 55 -3.26 -17.36 11.63
CA TYR A 55 -4.58 -17.90 11.89
C TYR A 55 -4.50 -19.25 12.60
N SER A 56 -5.64 -19.72 13.10
CA SER A 56 -5.71 -21.02 13.80
C SER A 56 -6.01 -22.15 12.82
N ALA A 57 -5.47 -23.33 13.10
CA ALA A 57 -5.88 -24.57 12.47
C ALA A 57 -7.18 -25.15 13.08
N GLU A 58 -7.60 -24.66 14.26
CA GLU A 58 -8.78 -25.15 14.95
C GLU A 58 -10.06 -24.57 14.35
N ALA A 59 -11.16 -25.34 14.46
CA ALA A 59 -12.47 -24.95 13.98
C ALA A 59 -12.97 -23.68 14.67
N SER A 60 -13.03 -22.58 13.93
CA SER A 60 -13.49 -21.28 14.39
C SER A 60 -14.15 -20.53 13.22
N ARG A 61 -14.56 -19.28 13.45
CA ARG A 61 -15.09 -18.42 12.37
C ARG A 61 -14.03 -18.26 11.28
N PRO A 62 -14.37 -18.41 9.98
CA PRO A 62 -13.44 -18.18 8.88
C PRO A 62 -12.86 -16.77 8.92
N ASN A 63 -11.63 -16.63 8.44
CA ASN A 63 -11.02 -15.33 8.20
C ASN A 63 -11.74 -14.57 7.07
N ILE A 64 -11.60 -13.25 7.06
CA ILE A 64 -11.84 -12.46 5.85
C ILE A 64 -10.74 -12.83 4.84
N PRO A 65 -11.06 -12.92 3.52
CA PRO A 65 -10.07 -13.24 2.50
C PRO A 65 -8.81 -12.37 2.62
N ILE A 66 -7.67 -13.01 2.75
CA ILE A 66 -6.40 -12.31 2.99
C ILE A 66 -5.97 -11.55 1.74
N ASN A 67 -6.15 -12.13 0.56
CA ASN A 67 -5.87 -11.46 -0.71
C ASN A 67 -6.66 -10.14 -0.85
N VAL A 68 -7.89 -10.07 -0.32
CA VAL A 68 -8.67 -8.82 -0.28
C VAL A 68 -8.02 -7.80 0.66
N LEU A 69 -7.59 -8.22 1.86
CA LEU A 69 -6.93 -7.33 2.82
C LEU A 69 -5.58 -6.81 2.29
N VAL A 70 -4.76 -7.70 1.72
CA VAL A 70 -3.47 -7.34 1.11
C VAL A 70 -3.69 -6.44 -0.12
N GLY A 71 -4.67 -6.77 -0.96
CA GLY A 71 -5.03 -5.96 -2.12
C GLY A 71 -5.49 -4.56 -1.73
N LEU A 72 -6.28 -4.42 -0.65
CA LEU A 72 -6.69 -3.12 -0.11
C LEU A 72 -5.51 -2.29 0.39
N GLU A 73 -4.58 -2.90 1.14
CA GLU A 73 -3.36 -2.22 1.58
C GLU A 73 -2.53 -1.73 0.39
N THR A 74 -2.44 -2.53 -0.65
CA THR A 74 -1.75 -2.16 -1.89
C THR A 74 -2.39 -0.96 -2.57
N LEU A 75 -3.72 -0.99 -2.73
CA LEU A 75 -4.46 0.11 -3.33
C LEU A 75 -4.36 1.38 -2.48
N LYS A 76 -4.47 1.24 -1.16
CA LYS A 76 -4.28 2.35 -0.22
C LYS A 76 -2.92 3.02 -0.42
N ALA A 77 -1.85 2.23 -0.45
CA ALA A 77 -0.49 2.73 -0.64
C ALA A 77 -0.32 3.39 -2.02
N GLY A 78 -0.86 2.77 -3.07
CA GLY A 78 -0.76 3.26 -4.45
C GLY A 78 -1.51 4.56 -4.70
N PHE A 79 -2.68 4.74 -4.07
CA PHE A 79 -3.49 5.95 -4.21
C PHE A 79 -3.26 6.98 -3.10
N GLY A 80 -2.50 6.66 -2.05
CA GLY A 80 -2.23 7.55 -0.93
C GLY A 80 -3.46 7.78 -0.03
N TRP A 81 -4.36 6.82 0.07
CA TRP A 81 -5.59 6.95 0.87
C TRP A 81 -5.33 6.87 2.37
N SER A 82 -6.17 7.55 3.15
CA SER A 82 -6.35 7.28 4.57
C SER A 82 -7.03 5.90 4.78
N ASP A 83 -7.12 5.44 6.02
CA ASP A 83 -7.81 4.18 6.33
C ASP A 83 -9.32 4.29 6.06
N GLU A 84 -9.91 5.43 6.38
CA GLU A 84 -11.31 5.73 6.13
C GLU A 84 -11.60 5.79 4.63
N GLU A 85 -10.79 6.50 3.85
CA GLU A 85 -10.95 6.58 2.38
C GLU A 85 -10.79 5.21 1.73
N MET A 86 -9.83 4.40 2.17
CA MET A 86 -9.66 3.03 1.69
C MET A 86 -10.93 2.21 1.93
N TYR A 87 -11.48 2.29 3.14
CA TYR A 87 -12.68 1.53 3.53
C TYR A 87 -13.93 2.02 2.77
N GLU A 88 -14.12 3.33 2.65
CA GLU A 88 -15.21 3.93 1.85
C GLU A 88 -15.12 3.50 0.37
N ASN A 89 -13.91 3.53 -0.21
CA ASN A 89 -13.69 3.05 -1.56
C ASN A 89 -13.97 1.56 -1.69
N PHE A 90 -13.62 0.74 -0.72
CA PHE A 90 -13.98 -0.68 -0.72
C PHE A 90 -15.50 -0.88 -0.68
N CYS A 91 -16.21 -0.10 0.12
CA CYS A 91 -17.67 -0.23 0.26
C CYS A 91 -18.42 0.22 -1.01
N PHE A 92 -18.00 1.32 -1.64
CA PHE A 92 -18.84 2.02 -2.61
C PHE A 92 -18.20 2.20 -4.00
N ASN A 93 -16.92 1.94 -4.18
CA ASN A 93 -16.25 2.10 -5.46
C ASN A 93 -16.24 0.78 -6.24
N LEU A 94 -16.99 0.73 -7.33
CA LEU A 94 -17.10 -0.46 -8.18
C LEU A 94 -15.75 -0.90 -8.76
N GLN A 95 -14.85 0.02 -9.11
CA GLN A 95 -13.53 -0.33 -9.62
C GLN A 95 -12.68 -1.02 -8.54
N VAL A 96 -12.72 -0.52 -7.31
CA VAL A 96 -12.01 -1.13 -6.18
C VAL A 96 -12.54 -2.53 -5.91
N ARG A 97 -13.85 -2.70 -5.85
CA ARG A 97 -14.48 -4.00 -5.65
C ARG A 97 -14.12 -4.99 -6.78
N TYR A 98 -14.15 -4.51 -8.03
CA TYR A 98 -13.75 -5.31 -9.18
C TYR A 98 -12.27 -5.73 -9.12
N ALA A 99 -11.38 -4.81 -8.77
CA ALA A 99 -9.94 -5.05 -8.62
C ALA A 99 -9.64 -6.11 -7.54
N LEU A 100 -10.49 -6.22 -6.52
CA LEU A 100 -10.40 -7.18 -5.42
C LEU A 100 -11.21 -8.45 -5.63
N GLY A 101 -11.65 -8.72 -6.86
CA GLY A 101 -12.32 -9.95 -7.21
C GLY A 101 -13.79 -10.04 -6.79
N CYS A 102 -14.37 -9.00 -6.19
CA CYS A 102 -15.79 -8.98 -5.84
C CYS A 102 -16.67 -8.86 -7.10
N ARG A 103 -17.63 -9.74 -7.23
CA ARG A 103 -18.55 -9.80 -8.39
C ARG A 103 -20.00 -9.50 -8.00
N LYS A 104 -20.29 -9.51 -6.71
CA LYS A 104 -21.58 -9.14 -6.12
C LYS A 104 -21.42 -7.99 -5.14
N LEU A 105 -22.46 -7.18 -4.98
CA LEU A 105 -22.45 -6.04 -4.08
C LEU A 105 -22.48 -6.44 -2.60
N ASP A 106 -23.06 -7.60 -2.28
CA ASP A 106 -23.14 -8.16 -0.94
C ASP A 106 -21.87 -8.97 -0.53
N GLU A 107 -20.91 -9.13 -1.43
CA GLU A 107 -19.69 -9.90 -1.22
C GLU A 107 -18.68 -9.17 -0.36
N GLY A 108 -17.98 -9.92 0.52
CA GLY A 108 -16.77 -9.45 1.18
C GLY A 108 -16.98 -8.35 2.22
N HIS A 109 -18.20 -8.14 2.73
CA HIS A 109 -18.43 -7.11 3.74
C HIS A 109 -17.71 -7.44 5.06
N PHE A 110 -16.94 -6.48 5.56
CA PHE A 110 -16.27 -6.50 6.85
C PHE A 110 -16.11 -5.07 7.39
N GLU A 111 -15.85 -4.93 8.68
CA GLU A 111 -15.62 -3.64 9.30
C GLU A 111 -14.15 -3.23 9.24
N LEU A 112 -13.86 -1.93 9.24
CA LEU A 112 -12.51 -1.36 9.22
C LEU A 112 -11.60 -1.94 10.32
N ARG A 113 -12.20 -2.29 11.50
CA ARG A 113 -11.48 -2.97 12.57
C ARG A 113 -10.81 -4.28 12.14
N THR A 114 -11.32 -4.95 11.12
CA THR A 114 -10.72 -6.19 10.59
C THR A 114 -9.35 -5.90 9.97
N VAL A 115 -9.20 -4.78 9.28
CA VAL A 115 -7.91 -4.33 8.72
C VAL A 115 -6.92 -4.07 9.85
N TYR A 116 -7.33 -3.37 10.90
CA TYR A 116 -6.45 -3.11 12.06
C TYR A 116 -6.02 -4.40 12.76
N ASN A 117 -6.93 -5.36 12.90
CA ASN A 117 -6.59 -6.67 13.48
C ASN A 117 -5.62 -7.45 12.58
N PHE A 118 -5.75 -7.36 11.27
CA PHE A 118 -4.82 -7.97 10.32
C PHE A 118 -3.41 -7.35 10.43
N ARG A 119 -3.31 -6.02 10.41
CA ARG A 119 -2.03 -5.30 10.59
C ARG A 119 -1.36 -5.64 11.91
N ARG A 120 -2.14 -5.72 13.01
CA ARG A 120 -1.62 -6.10 14.31
C ARG A 120 -0.97 -7.48 14.28
N ARG A 121 -1.64 -8.47 13.69
CA ARG A 121 -1.09 -9.84 13.56
C ARG A 121 0.18 -9.88 12.70
N LEU A 122 0.21 -9.14 11.60
CA LEU A 122 1.42 -9.00 10.78
C LEU A 122 2.57 -8.44 11.59
N SER A 123 2.32 -7.37 12.35
CA SER A 123 3.32 -6.73 13.20
C SER A 123 3.83 -7.64 14.31
N GLU A 124 2.92 -8.36 14.99
CA GLU A 124 3.24 -9.35 16.02
C GLU A 124 4.12 -10.46 15.44
N HIS A 125 3.72 -11.03 14.29
CA HIS A 125 4.50 -12.08 13.62
C HIS A 125 5.89 -11.58 13.20
N MET A 126 5.98 -10.39 12.63
CA MET A 126 7.27 -9.79 12.24
C MET A 126 8.19 -9.58 13.46
N GLN A 127 7.64 -9.15 14.61
CA GLN A 127 8.41 -8.98 15.84
C GLN A 127 8.91 -10.31 16.41
N GLU A 128 8.12 -11.39 16.30
CA GLU A 128 8.44 -12.71 16.83
C GLU A 128 9.43 -13.47 15.93
N THR A 129 9.29 -13.37 14.62
CA THR A 129 10.01 -14.21 13.65
C THR A 129 11.04 -13.46 12.82
N GLY A 130 10.94 -12.12 12.76
CA GLY A 130 11.73 -11.29 11.83
C GLY A 130 11.29 -11.41 10.36
N GLN A 131 10.19 -12.11 10.06
CA GLN A 131 9.70 -12.32 8.70
C GLN A 131 8.63 -11.29 8.34
N GLU A 132 8.80 -10.64 7.19
CA GLU A 132 7.86 -9.65 6.66
C GLU A 132 7.01 -10.31 5.55
N LEU A 133 5.84 -10.85 5.93
CA LEU A 133 4.97 -11.62 5.03
C LEU A 133 4.47 -10.80 3.84
N LEU A 134 4.21 -9.50 4.02
CA LEU A 134 3.80 -8.64 2.92
C LEU A 134 4.92 -8.48 1.89
N ALA A 135 6.17 -8.25 2.32
CA ALA A 135 7.30 -8.16 1.41
C ALA A 135 7.48 -9.45 0.62
N GLN A 136 7.40 -10.61 1.27
CA GLN A 136 7.49 -11.91 0.62
C GLN A 136 6.40 -12.11 -0.45
N ALA A 137 5.15 -11.75 -0.14
CA ALA A 137 4.04 -11.85 -1.10
C ALA A 137 4.24 -10.94 -2.32
N PHE A 138 4.77 -9.73 -2.12
CA PHE A 138 5.06 -8.81 -3.23
C PHE A 138 6.28 -9.20 -4.04
N GLU A 139 7.32 -9.73 -3.43
CA GLU A 139 8.47 -10.29 -4.15
C GLU A 139 8.03 -11.42 -5.09
N GLN A 140 7.21 -12.34 -4.60
CA GLN A 140 6.66 -13.41 -5.43
C GLN A 140 5.86 -12.88 -6.61
N VAL A 141 4.92 -11.95 -6.40
CA VAL A 141 4.13 -11.33 -7.48
C VAL A 141 5.04 -10.63 -8.49
N THR A 142 6.08 -9.93 -8.01
CA THR A 142 7.03 -9.22 -8.86
C THR A 142 7.86 -10.19 -9.70
N ASP A 143 8.36 -11.27 -9.12
CA ASP A 143 9.13 -12.29 -9.82
C ASP A 143 8.30 -12.97 -10.91
N GLU A 144 7.05 -13.30 -10.62
CA GLU A 144 6.11 -13.83 -11.60
C GLU A 144 5.85 -12.85 -12.76
N GLN A 145 5.71 -11.54 -12.46
CA GLN A 145 5.55 -10.50 -13.48
C GLN A 145 6.81 -10.33 -14.33
N VAL A 146 7.98 -10.29 -13.70
CA VAL A 146 9.27 -10.23 -14.40
C VAL A 146 9.41 -11.39 -15.38
N ALA A 147 9.05 -12.60 -14.95
CA ALA A 147 9.07 -13.79 -15.81
C ALA A 147 8.04 -13.71 -16.93
N ALA A 148 6.77 -13.35 -16.62
CA ALA A 148 5.67 -13.29 -17.57
C ALA A 148 5.87 -12.25 -18.67
N PHE A 149 6.44 -11.08 -18.30
CA PHE A 149 6.70 -9.99 -19.25
C PHE A 149 8.10 -10.02 -19.86
N SER A 150 8.90 -11.04 -19.55
CA SER A 150 10.29 -11.19 -20.03
C SER A 150 11.13 -9.93 -19.79
N VAL A 151 10.98 -9.30 -18.60
CA VAL A 151 11.67 -8.07 -18.27
C VAL A 151 13.17 -8.34 -18.08
N GLN A 152 14.02 -7.60 -18.81
CA GLN A 152 15.46 -7.71 -18.67
C GLN A 152 15.94 -6.91 -17.45
N THR A 153 16.10 -7.58 -16.31
CA THR A 153 16.51 -6.96 -15.04
C THR A 153 17.99 -6.54 -14.99
N ASN A 154 18.80 -6.95 -15.98
CA ASN A 154 20.21 -6.55 -16.13
C ASN A 154 20.40 -5.16 -16.78
N LYS A 155 19.33 -4.50 -17.21
CA LYS A 155 19.35 -3.16 -17.78
C LYS A 155 18.58 -2.20 -16.89
N LEU A 156 19.29 -1.45 -16.06
CA LEU A 156 18.70 -0.37 -15.28
C LEU A 156 18.67 0.90 -16.14
N ARG A 157 17.49 1.37 -16.54
CA ARG A 157 17.32 2.72 -17.10
C ARG A 157 16.92 3.64 -15.95
N MET A 158 17.88 4.39 -15.43
CA MET A 158 17.58 5.49 -14.53
C MET A 158 17.12 6.68 -15.37
N ASP A 159 15.83 6.92 -15.43
CA ASP A 159 15.29 8.19 -15.86
C ASP A 159 15.30 9.12 -14.64
N SER A 160 16.39 9.88 -14.51
CA SER A 160 16.43 10.96 -13.53
C SER A 160 15.57 12.09 -14.08
N THR A 161 14.27 12.03 -13.80
CA THR A 161 13.46 13.22 -13.85
C THR A 161 14.07 14.16 -12.82
N GLN A 162 14.75 15.22 -13.30
CA GLN A 162 15.07 16.32 -12.40
C GLN A 162 13.73 16.87 -11.91
N VAL A 163 13.32 16.41 -10.74
CA VAL A 163 12.33 17.13 -9.97
C VAL A 163 13.02 18.44 -9.65
N ALA A 164 12.67 19.49 -10.40
CA ALA A 164 12.98 20.86 -10.04
C ALA A 164 12.17 21.16 -8.77
N SER A 165 12.57 20.55 -7.67
CA SER A 165 12.14 20.96 -6.36
C SER A 165 12.75 22.34 -6.15
N ASN A 166 12.00 23.29 -5.60
CA ASN A 166 12.52 24.55 -5.06
C ASN A 166 13.52 24.31 -3.89
N ILE A 167 14.00 23.10 -3.72
CA ILE A 167 15.11 22.76 -2.85
C ILE A 167 16.34 23.30 -3.57
N ARG A 168 16.75 24.54 -3.20
CA ARG A 168 18.08 25.05 -3.51
C ARG A 168 19.06 23.92 -3.22
N GLN A 169 19.97 23.64 -4.16
CA GLN A 169 21.07 22.71 -3.94
C GLN A 169 22.04 23.36 -2.92
N PHE A 170 21.67 23.30 -1.67
CA PHE A 170 22.57 23.66 -0.61
C PHE A 170 23.55 22.51 -0.39
N SER A 171 24.83 22.82 -0.34
CA SER A 171 25.78 21.88 0.24
C SER A 171 25.34 21.59 1.69
N ARG A 172 25.70 20.43 2.25
CA ARG A 172 25.37 20.10 3.64
C ARG A 172 25.81 21.19 4.61
N LEU A 173 26.92 21.85 4.31
CA LEU A 173 27.45 22.97 5.08
C LEU A 173 26.53 24.20 4.99
N GLN A 174 26.07 24.56 3.79
CA GLN A 174 25.17 25.69 3.59
C GLN A 174 23.82 25.46 4.29
N LEU A 175 23.31 24.22 4.28
CA LEU A 175 22.08 23.86 5.00
C LEU A 175 22.26 24.01 6.51
N LEU A 176 23.42 23.60 7.04
CA LEU A 176 23.74 23.77 8.45
C LEU A 176 23.81 25.25 8.84
N VAL A 177 24.49 26.06 8.02
CA VAL A 177 24.58 27.51 8.23
C VAL A 177 23.20 28.16 8.22
N GLU A 178 22.32 27.79 7.27
CA GLU A 178 20.94 28.32 7.20
C GLU A 178 20.12 27.94 8.43
N VAL A 179 20.28 26.72 8.93
CA VAL A 179 19.64 26.28 10.18
C VAL A 179 20.13 27.11 11.37
N LEU A 180 21.45 27.33 11.47
CA LEU A 180 22.01 28.15 12.55
C LEU A 180 21.53 29.61 12.48
N GLN A 181 21.46 30.19 11.27
CA GLN A 181 20.92 31.54 11.07
C GLN A 181 19.44 31.64 11.45
N ARG A 182 18.66 30.57 11.15
CA ARG A 182 17.25 30.51 11.52
C ARG A 182 17.07 30.39 13.02
N VAL A 183 17.85 29.53 13.66
CA VAL A 183 17.84 29.40 15.14
C VAL A 183 18.17 30.75 15.79
N HIS A 184 19.22 31.44 15.33
CA HIS A 184 19.59 32.76 15.88
C HIS A 184 18.44 33.77 15.75
N ARG A 185 17.70 33.79 14.62
CA ARG A 185 16.55 34.71 14.44
C ARG A 185 15.37 34.42 15.37
N GLU A 186 15.20 33.15 15.75
CA GLU A 186 14.09 32.71 16.63
C GLU A 186 14.46 32.85 18.15
N LEU A 187 15.73 33.16 18.50
CA LEU A 187 16.13 33.37 19.86
C LEU A 187 15.55 34.69 20.43
N SER A 188 15.30 34.72 21.73
CA SER A 188 14.95 35.95 22.42
C SER A 188 16.10 36.96 22.34
N GLU A 189 15.81 38.26 22.45
CA GLU A 189 16.83 39.32 22.43
C GLU A 189 17.93 39.11 23.51
N ALA A 190 17.55 38.62 24.70
CA ALA A 190 18.47 38.29 25.77
C ALA A 190 19.42 37.12 25.39
N ASP A 191 18.90 36.10 24.72
CA ASP A 191 19.70 34.96 24.29
C ASP A 191 20.55 35.30 23.05
N GLN A 192 20.08 36.15 22.15
CA GLN A 192 20.88 36.68 21.04
C GLN A 192 22.09 37.44 21.53
N GLN A 193 21.93 38.27 22.60
CA GLN A 193 23.05 38.96 23.22
C GLN A 193 24.00 38.01 23.95
N ARG A 194 23.46 36.95 24.55
CA ARG A 194 24.25 35.97 25.32
C ARG A 194 25.11 35.09 24.46
N TYR A 195 24.59 34.69 23.30
CA TYR A 195 25.22 33.73 22.38
C TYR A 195 25.70 34.37 21.07
N GLY A 196 25.65 35.70 20.96
CA GLY A 196 25.99 36.42 19.72
C GLY A 196 27.38 36.10 19.17
N ASP A 197 28.37 36.00 20.04
CA ASP A 197 29.74 35.68 19.67
C ASP A 197 29.86 34.27 19.05
N ASP A 198 29.04 33.32 19.52
CA ASP A 198 29.04 31.95 19.01
C ASP A 198 28.42 31.87 17.61
N PHE A 199 27.47 32.75 17.29
CA PHE A 199 26.78 32.78 15.99
C PHE A 199 27.46 33.69 14.97
N GLU A 200 28.31 34.65 15.38
CA GLU A 200 28.93 35.63 14.49
C GLU A 200 29.58 35.01 13.24
N PRO A 201 30.33 33.90 13.34
CA PRO A 201 30.95 33.26 12.16
C PRO A 201 29.97 32.81 11.08
N TYR A 202 28.69 32.58 11.44
CA TYR A 202 27.65 32.01 10.59
C TYR A 202 26.62 33.03 10.10
N LEU A 203 26.70 34.28 10.59
CA LEU A 203 25.78 35.37 10.25
C LEU A 203 26.22 36.22 9.04
N LYS A 204 27.42 36.00 8.54
CA LYS A 204 28.03 36.75 7.43
C LYS A 204 27.67 36.15 6.06
#